data_51854fc8f058a8401e240264cceb4240
#
_entry.id   51854fc8f058a8401e240264cceb4240
#
_cell.length_a   1.000
_cell.length_b   1.000
_cell.length_c   1.000
_cell.angle_alpha   90.00
_cell.angle_beta   90.00
_cell.angle_gamma   90.00
#
_symmetry.space_group_name_H-M   'P 1'
#
loop_
_entity.id
_entity.type
_entity.pdbx_description
1 polymer ?
#
loop_
_entity_poly.entity_id
_entity_poly.type
_entity_poly.pdbx_seq_one_letter_code
_entity_poly.pdbx_strand_id
1 'polypeptide(L)'
;MIYSAPVMTTVICTSNTKVQKKELINGDSVYRIEVVRLRDRNADKVFKKLRQKIHKGKRLRRRDVFPLLLTPLMSGDMEMSERIYQGMEFLQCEELQVSADERKRMQSVLYALAVKFLSRNELERIKERIGMTVLGKMLLEEGIEKGIEKGIEQGMEQGIEKGVKQGQGRVNALIVKLAEAGRMEDIVRAASDREYQDHLFSEFGL
;
A
#
# COMPACT_ATOMS: atom_id res chain seq x y z
N MET A 1 7.11 -1.80 39.69
CA MET A 1 7.10 -3.25 39.39
C MET A 1 8.23 -3.50 38.42
N ILE A 2 9.35 -4.08 38.89
CA ILE A 2 10.53 -4.35 38.03
C ILE A 2 10.26 -5.73 37.44
N TYR A 3 10.07 -5.78 36.10
CA TYR A 3 9.96 -7.05 35.39
C TYR A 3 11.36 -7.71 35.34
N SER A 4 11.53 -8.83 36.02
CA SER A 4 12.77 -9.63 36.05
C SER A 4 12.86 -10.64 34.88
N ALA A 5 12.18 -10.39 33.78
CA ALA A 5 12.25 -11.26 32.62
C ALA A 5 13.52 -10.91 31.78
N PRO A 6 14.32 -11.89 31.38
CA PRO A 6 15.47 -11.67 30.51
C PRO A 6 15.02 -11.14 29.14
N VAL A 7 15.53 -9.99 28.73
CA VAL A 7 15.27 -9.42 27.41
C VAL A 7 16.41 -9.86 26.48
N MET A 8 16.06 -10.61 25.41
CA MET A 8 16.99 -10.96 24.35
C MET A 8 16.66 -10.13 23.11
N THR A 9 17.64 -9.37 22.63
CA THR A 9 17.48 -8.57 21.40
C THR A 9 18.17 -9.26 20.25
N THR A 10 17.42 -9.57 19.19
CA THR A 10 17.96 -10.12 17.95
C THR A 10 17.91 -9.06 16.86
N VAL A 11 19.06 -8.76 16.25
CA VAL A 11 19.17 -7.82 15.13
C VAL A 11 19.32 -8.62 13.83
N ILE A 12 18.42 -8.37 12.88
CA ILE A 12 18.49 -8.97 11.54
C ILE A 12 19.21 -8.01 10.60
N CYS A 13 20.39 -8.40 10.12
CA CYS A 13 21.19 -7.62 9.17
C CYS A 13 20.93 -8.09 7.74
N THR A 14 20.53 -7.17 6.88
CA THR A 14 20.29 -7.40 5.44
C THR A 14 21.43 -6.90 4.55
N SER A 15 22.35 -6.10 5.12
CA SER A 15 23.50 -5.53 4.42
C SER A 15 24.76 -6.38 4.56
N ASN A 16 25.81 -6.04 3.79
CA ASN A 16 27.14 -6.64 3.90
C ASN A 16 27.97 -6.06 5.05
N THR A 17 27.42 -5.13 5.83
CA THR A 17 28.14 -4.48 6.93
C THR A 17 28.50 -5.51 7.99
N LYS A 18 29.77 -5.53 8.35
CA LYS A 18 30.23 -6.36 9.48
C LYS A 18 29.82 -5.66 10.78
N VAL A 19 29.06 -6.36 11.61
CA VAL A 19 28.73 -5.87 12.95
C VAL A 19 30.00 -6.04 13.82
N GLN A 20 30.57 -4.92 14.24
CA GLN A 20 31.83 -4.94 15.03
C GLN A 20 31.56 -5.13 16.52
N LYS A 21 30.45 -4.59 17.05
CA LYS A 21 30.13 -4.69 18.49
C LYS A 21 28.79 -5.41 18.64
N LYS A 22 28.78 -6.49 19.43
CA LYS A 22 27.59 -7.24 19.84
C LYS A 22 27.22 -6.98 21.31
N GLU A 23 28.00 -6.18 21.98
CA GLU A 23 27.87 -5.92 23.41
C GLU A 23 28.13 -4.44 23.67
N LEU A 24 27.29 -3.83 24.48
CA LEU A 24 27.44 -2.49 25.00
C LEU A 24 27.51 -2.58 26.53
N ILE A 25 28.59 -2.11 27.10
CA ILE A 25 28.81 -2.04 28.56
C ILE A 25 28.69 -0.58 28.97
N ASN A 26 27.83 -0.30 29.94
CA ASN A 26 27.66 1.02 30.53
C ASN A 26 27.54 0.87 32.05
N GLY A 27 28.62 1.13 32.76
CA GLY A 27 28.72 0.84 34.20
C GLY A 27 28.54 -0.65 34.47
N ASP A 28 27.63 -0.97 35.38
CA ASP A 28 27.28 -2.36 35.73
C ASP A 28 26.26 -3.00 34.75
N SER A 29 25.80 -2.26 33.77
CA SER A 29 24.82 -2.74 32.78
C SER A 29 25.51 -3.28 31.53
N VAL A 30 25.17 -4.53 31.15
CA VAL A 30 25.66 -5.17 29.95
C VAL A 30 24.51 -5.46 29.02
N TYR A 31 24.50 -4.84 27.84
CA TYR A 31 23.49 -5.06 26.81
C TYR A 31 24.09 -5.90 25.67
N ARG A 32 23.55 -7.09 25.45
CA ARG A 32 23.99 -8.01 24.39
C ARG A 32 22.93 -8.15 23.31
N ILE A 33 23.40 -8.20 22.05
CA ILE A 33 22.55 -8.45 20.90
C ILE A 33 22.96 -9.74 20.20
N GLU A 34 21.98 -10.51 19.77
CA GLU A 34 22.19 -11.60 18.81
C GLU A 34 22.08 -11.02 17.40
N VAL A 35 23.03 -11.32 16.53
CA VAL A 35 23.04 -10.81 15.16
C VAL A 35 22.81 -11.95 14.18
N VAL A 36 21.71 -11.90 13.47
CA VAL A 36 21.39 -12.81 12.36
C VAL A 36 21.67 -12.11 11.04
N ARG A 37 22.67 -12.57 10.30
CA ARG A 37 23.03 -12.03 8.99
C ARG A 37 22.36 -12.85 7.90
N LEU A 38 21.40 -12.25 7.20
CA LEU A 38 20.65 -12.94 6.15
C LEU A 38 21.54 -13.27 4.94
N ARG A 39 22.53 -12.44 4.65
CA ARG A 39 23.49 -12.69 3.57
C ARG A 39 24.40 -13.90 3.79
N ASP A 40 24.55 -14.36 5.02
CA ASP A 40 25.28 -15.59 5.33
C ASP A 40 24.43 -16.86 5.07
N ARG A 41 23.15 -16.66 4.76
CA ARG A 41 22.21 -17.74 4.39
C ARG A 41 22.06 -17.78 2.88
N ASN A 42 21.91 -18.97 2.33
CA ASN A 42 21.78 -19.19 0.89
C ASN A 42 20.33 -19.57 0.53
N ALA A 43 19.69 -18.72 -0.31
CA ALA A 43 18.30 -18.88 -0.74
C ALA A 43 18.07 -20.17 -1.51
N ASP A 44 19.01 -20.56 -2.40
CA ASP A 44 18.86 -21.74 -3.26
C ASP A 44 18.76 -23.01 -2.43
N LYS A 45 19.47 -23.06 -1.27
CA LYS A 45 19.35 -24.18 -0.32
C LYS A 45 17.95 -24.24 0.32
N VAL A 46 17.29 -23.09 0.56
CA VAL A 46 15.92 -23.05 1.08
C VAL A 46 14.97 -23.66 0.07
N PHE A 47 15.02 -23.21 -1.19
CA PHE A 47 14.18 -23.72 -2.26
C PHE A 47 14.43 -25.22 -2.51
N LYS A 48 15.69 -25.64 -2.57
CA LYS A 48 16.06 -27.06 -2.73
C LYS A 48 15.45 -27.93 -1.62
N LYS A 49 15.52 -27.49 -0.37
CA LYS A 49 14.96 -28.20 0.78
C LYS A 49 13.44 -28.32 0.70
N LEU A 50 12.73 -27.29 0.26
CA LEU A 50 11.28 -27.31 0.09
C LEU A 50 10.87 -28.27 -1.03
N ARG A 51 11.52 -28.18 -2.21
CA ARG A 51 11.28 -29.11 -3.32
C ARG A 51 11.51 -30.57 -2.93
N GLN A 52 12.59 -30.86 -2.19
CA GLN A 52 12.86 -32.19 -1.69
C GLN A 52 11.80 -32.72 -0.73
N LYS A 53 11.20 -31.84 0.08
CA LYS A 53 10.10 -32.22 0.97
C LYS A 53 8.85 -32.61 0.18
N ILE A 54 8.46 -31.77 -0.79
CA ILE A 54 7.32 -32.03 -1.67
C ILE A 54 7.54 -33.35 -2.44
N HIS A 55 8.72 -33.51 -3.06
CA HIS A 55 9.05 -34.74 -3.80
C HIS A 55 8.96 -36.01 -2.96
N LYS A 56 9.20 -35.90 -1.64
CA LYS A 56 9.03 -37.01 -0.68
C LYS A 56 7.58 -37.13 -0.16
N GLY A 57 6.61 -36.47 -0.77
CA GLY A 57 5.21 -36.49 -0.35
C GLY A 57 4.95 -35.84 1.02
N LYS A 58 5.90 -35.06 1.54
CA LYS A 58 5.75 -34.43 2.85
C LYS A 58 5.03 -33.08 2.71
N ARG A 59 4.04 -32.89 3.58
CA ARG A 59 3.36 -31.61 3.69
C ARG A 59 4.26 -30.53 4.29
N LEU A 60 4.12 -29.30 3.80
CA LEU A 60 4.83 -28.12 4.27
C LEU A 60 4.03 -27.45 5.41
N ARG A 61 4.71 -27.16 6.51
CA ARG A 61 4.14 -26.41 7.64
C ARG A 61 4.68 -24.98 7.64
N ARG A 62 4.07 -24.11 8.41
CA ARG A 62 4.50 -22.72 8.60
C ARG A 62 6.02 -22.58 8.82
N ARG A 63 6.60 -23.40 9.71
CA ARG A 63 8.04 -23.37 10.00
C ARG A 63 8.94 -23.71 8.81
N ASP A 64 8.43 -24.42 7.83
CA ASP A 64 9.17 -24.82 6.64
C ASP A 64 9.22 -23.70 5.61
N VAL A 65 8.14 -22.92 5.49
CA VAL A 65 8.01 -21.85 4.53
C VAL A 65 8.38 -20.47 5.09
N PHE A 66 8.47 -20.30 6.42
CA PHE A 66 8.88 -19.02 7.00
C PHE A 66 10.24 -18.50 6.46
N PRO A 67 11.29 -19.33 6.33
CA PRO A 67 12.55 -18.89 5.72
C PRO A 67 12.41 -18.40 4.29
N LEU A 68 11.38 -18.84 3.56
CA LEU A 68 11.08 -18.43 2.19
C LEU A 68 10.85 -16.93 2.08
N LEU A 69 10.17 -16.32 3.07
CA LEU A 69 9.89 -14.89 3.11
C LEU A 69 11.16 -14.03 3.17
N LEU A 70 12.26 -14.61 3.64
CA LEU A 70 13.54 -13.93 3.80
C LEU A 70 14.51 -14.20 2.63
N THR A 71 14.16 -15.12 1.72
CA THR A 71 15.03 -15.50 0.58
C THR A 71 15.44 -14.31 -0.31
N PRO A 72 14.59 -13.27 -0.53
CA PRO A 72 15.01 -12.11 -1.30
C PRO A 72 16.20 -11.36 -0.68
N LEU A 73 16.38 -11.46 0.63
CA LEU A 73 17.44 -10.78 1.39
C LEU A 73 18.67 -11.67 1.66
N MET A 74 18.63 -12.95 1.24
CA MET A 74 19.74 -13.91 1.39
C MET A 74 20.72 -13.82 0.22
N SER A 75 21.86 -14.52 0.33
CA SER A 75 22.75 -14.81 -0.80
C SER A 75 22.17 -15.95 -1.68
N GLY A 76 22.80 -16.21 -2.82
CA GLY A 76 22.49 -17.29 -3.74
C GLY A 76 22.65 -16.86 -5.20
N ASP A 77 22.60 -17.83 -6.11
CA ASP A 77 22.82 -17.61 -7.55
C ASP A 77 21.53 -17.14 -8.26
N MET A 78 20.37 -17.50 -7.70
CA MET A 78 19.09 -17.09 -8.24
C MET A 78 18.85 -15.59 -8.07
N GLU A 79 18.37 -14.91 -9.09
CA GLU A 79 18.01 -13.50 -9.06
C GLU A 79 16.90 -13.21 -8.04
N MET A 80 16.88 -11.98 -7.51
CA MET A 80 15.91 -11.59 -6.47
C MET A 80 14.46 -11.69 -6.96
N SER A 81 14.18 -11.25 -8.18
CA SER A 81 12.86 -11.34 -8.80
C SER A 81 12.37 -12.79 -8.87
N GLU A 82 13.25 -13.70 -9.27
CA GLU A 82 12.94 -15.12 -9.36
C GLU A 82 12.72 -15.76 -7.97
N ARG A 83 13.49 -15.34 -6.95
CA ARG A 83 13.26 -15.80 -5.55
C ARG A 83 11.89 -15.38 -5.03
N ILE A 84 11.48 -14.14 -5.32
CA ILE A 84 10.16 -13.64 -4.94
C ILE A 84 9.08 -14.42 -5.66
N TYR A 85 9.24 -14.61 -6.98
CA TYR A 85 8.28 -15.37 -7.79
C TYR A 85 8.11 -16.81 -7.30
N GLN A 86 9.21 -17.55 -7.18
CA GLN A 86 9.17 -18.92 -6.66
C GLN A 86 8.64 -18.98 -5.23
N GLY A 87 8.93 -17.95 -4.41
CA GLY A 87 8.35 -17.81 -3.09
C GLY A 87 6.82 -17.75 -3.14
N MET A 88 6.27 -16.94 -4.04
CA MET A 88 4.82 -16.86 -4.26
C MET A 88 4.22 -18.19 -4.72
N GLU A 89 4.89 -18.91 -5.63
CA GLU A 89 4.43 -20.24 -6.08
C GLU A 89 4.38 -21.25 -4.93
N PHE A 90 5.43 -21.33 -4.11
CA PHE A 90 5.44 -22.20 -2.93
C PHE A 90 4.33 -21.89 -1.94
N LEU A 91 3.96 -20.62 -1.81
CA LEU A 91 2.84 -20.21 -0.95
C LEU A 91 1.47 -20.60 -1.52
N GLN A 92 1.40 -21.02 -2.80
CA GLN A 92 0.15 -21.47 -3.43
C GLN A 92 0.07 -23.00 -3.55
N CYS A 93 1.16 -23.74 -3.29
CA CYS A 93 1.15 -25.17 -3.46
C CYS A 93 0.13 -25.85 -2.51
N GLU A 94 -0.45 -26.97 -2.96
CA GLU A 94 -1.46 -27.72 -2.22
C GLU A 94 -0.89 -28.38 -0.96
N GLU A 95 0.40 -28.69 -0.99
CA GLU A 95 1.10 -29.33 0.13
C GLU A 95 1.28 -28.40 1.33
N LEU A 96 1.04 -27.09 1.17
CA LEU A 96 1.20 -26.11 2.24
C LEU A 96 0.01 -26.10 3.20
N GLN A 97 0.28 -26.51 4.44
CA GLN A 97 -0.69 -26.52 5.54
C GLN A 97 -0.63 -25.23 6.36
N VAL A 98 -1.27 -24.20 5.87
CA VAL A 98 -1.49 -22.92 6.58
C VAL A 98 -2.89 -22.41 6.24
N SER A 99 -3.47 -21.56 7.08
CA SER A 99 -4.76 -20.93 6.79
C SER A 99 -4.67 -20.00 5.59
N ALA A 100 -5.82 -19.66 5.00
CA ALA A 100 -5.89 -18.71 3.90
C ALA A 100 -5.33 -17.32 4.32
N ASP A 101 -5.64 -16.89 5.55
CA ASP A 101 -5.15 -15.62 6.10
C ASP A 101 -3.63 -15.62 6.32
N GLU A 102 -3.06 -16.72 6.83
CA GLU A 102 -1.61 -16.83 6.96
C GLU A 102 -0.92 -16.81 5.59
N ARG A 103 -1.46 -17.53 4.62
CA ARG A 103 -0.98 -17.54 3.24
C ARG A 103 -0.97 -16.12 2.66
N LYS A 104 -2.07 -15.40 2.81
CA LYS A 104 -2.23 -14.01 2.38
C LYS A 104 -1.19 -13.09 3.01
N ARG A 105 -1.01 -13.16 4.35
CA ARG A 105 0.02 -12.36 5.06
C ARG A 105 1.43 -12.66 4.54
N MET A 106 1.76 -13.94 4.31
CA MET A 106 3.05 -14.32 3.76
C MET A 106 3.27 -13.79 2.34
N GLN A 107 2.25 -13.85 1.47
CA GLN A 107 2.30 -13.28 0.13
C GLN A 107 2.47 -11.76 0.16
N SER A 108 1.78 -11.07 1.08
CA SER A 108 1.92 -9.62 1.27
C SER A 108 3.34 -9.20 1.65
N VAL A 109 4.03 -10.01 2.49
CA VAL A 109 5.44 -9.76 2.83
C VAL A 109 6.34 -9.85 1.59
N LEU A 110 6.21 -10.91 0.79
CA LEU A 110 6.98 -11.05 -0.44
C LEU A 110 6.67 -9.96 -1.45
N TYR A 111 5.41 -9.55 -1.57
CA TYR A 111 5.01 -8.45 -2.44
C TYR A 111 5.58 -7.10 -1.98
N ALA A 112 5.58 -6.83 -0.68
CA ALA A 112 6.21 -5.62 -0.12
C ALA A 112 7.71 -5.55 -0.42
N LEU A 113 8.40 -6.70 -0.37
CA LEU A 113 9.81 -6.78 -0.78
C LEU A 113 9.99 -6.57 -2.29
N ALA A 114 9.06 -7.10 -3.11
CA ALA A 114 9.05 -6.84 -4.55
C ALA A 114 8.92 -5.35 -4.86
N VAL A 115 7.95 -4.67 -4.26
CA VAL A 115 7.73 -3.22 -4.43
C VAL A 115 8.97 -2.41 -4.03
N LYS A 116 9.66 -2.83 -2.97
CA LYS A 116 10.82 -2.10 -2.44
C LYS A 116 12.10 -2.27 -3.26
N PHE A 117 12.33 -3.45 -3.84
CA PHE A 117 13.64 -3.83 -4.36
C PHE A 117 13.67 -4.10 -5.87
N LEU A 118 12.53 -4.33 -6.51
CA LEU A 118 12.48 -4.63 -7.93
C LEU A 118 12.24 -3.38 -8.78
N SER A 119 12.73 -3.43 -10.00
CA SER A 119 12.40 -2.43 -11.02
C SER A 119 10.91 -2.50 -11.39
N ARG A 120 10.39 -1.43 -11.99
CA ARG A 120 9.00 -1.36 -12.44
C ARG A 120 8.62 -2.52 -13.37
N ASN A 121 9.51 -2.86 -14.31
CA ASN A 121 9.26 -3.95 -15.27
C ASN A 121 9.21 -5.33 -14.62
N GLU A 122 10.09 -5.59 -13.66
CA GLU A 122 10.08 -6.85 -12.89
C GLU A 122 8.84 -6.95 -12.00
N LEU A 123 8.43 -5.83 -11.39
CA LEU A 123 7.23 -5.77 -10.56
C LEU A 123 5.97 -6.04 -11.38
N GLU A 124 5.84 -5.48 -12.59
CA GLU A 124 4.71 -5.76 -13.47
C GLU A 124 4.65 -7.25 -13.85
N ARG A 125 5.76 -7.89 -14.19
CA ARG A 125 5.81 -9.33 -14.44
C ARG A 125 5.34 -10.16 -13.24
N ILE A 126 5.70 -9.74 -12.02
CA ILE A 126 5.22 -10.41 -10.80
C ILE A 126 3.72 -10.20 -10.63
N LYS A 127 3.21 -8.98 -10.83
CA LYS A 127 1.77 -8.68 -10.76
C LYS A 127 0.96 -9.52 -11.74
N GLU A 128 1.40 -9.63 -12.99
CA GLU A 128 0.75 -10.49 -14.00
C GLU A 128 0.64 -11.94 -13.52
N ARG A 129 1.73 -12.48 -12.97
CA ARG A 129 1.78 -13.86 -12.48
C ARG A 129 0.96 -14.11 -11.21
N ILE A 130 0.86 -13.13 -10.30
CA ILE A 130 0.08 -13.23 -9.06
C ILE A 130 -1.37 -12.73 -9.22
N GLY A 131 -1.73 -12.11 -10.35
CA GLY A 131 -3.05 -11.51 -10.59
C GLY A 131 -4.23 -12.47 -10.39
N MET A 132 -4.03 -13.76 -10.62
CA MET A 132 -5.01 -14.83 -10.37
C MET A 132 -5.06 -15.29 -8.90
N THR A 133 -4.18 -14.80 -8.05
CA THR A 133 -4.09 -15.19 -6.64
C THR A 133 -5.06 -14.41 -5.76
N VAL A 134 -5.31 -14.89 -4.54
CA VAL A 134 -6.10 -14.14 -3.54
C VAL A 134 -5.50 -12.76 -3.28
N LEU A 135 -4.17 -12.65 -3.22
CA LEU A 135 -3.48 -11.36 -3.06
C LEU A 135 -3.71 -10.44 -4.27
N GLY A 136 -3.61 -10.97 -5.50
CA GLY A 136 -3.84 -10.19 -6.72
C GLY A 136 -5.25 -9.61 -6.79
N LYS A 137 -6.26 -10.42 -6.47
CA LYS A 137 -7.66 -9.97 -6.40
C LYS A 137 -7.86 -8.84 -5.39
N MET A 138 -7.30 -8.97 -4.20
CA MET A 138 -7.38 -7.91 -3.18
C MET A 138 -6.71 -6.61 -3.59
N LEU A 139 -5.52 -6.68 -4.20
CA LEU A 139 -4.82 -5.49 -4.68
C LEU A 139 -5.64 -4.79 -5.78
N LEU A 140 -6.34 -5.57 -6.59
CA LEU A 140 -7.27 -5.04 -7.59
C LEU A 140 -8.47 -4.35 -6.92
N GLU A 141 -9.11 -5.01 -5.95
CA GLU A 141 -10.25 -4.47 -5.19
C GLU A 141 -9.85 -3.17 -4.45
N GLU A 142 -8.74 -3.17 -3.73
CA GLU A 142 -8.20 -1.97 -3.06
C GLU A 142 -7.86 -0.85 -4.06
N GLY A 143 -7.34 -1.21 -5.23
CA GLY A 143 -7.06 -0.26 -6.31
C GLY A 143 -8.34 0.37 -6.87
N ILE A 144 -9.40 -0.41 -7.05
CA ILE A 144 -10.71 0.06 -7.50
C ILE A 144 -11.33 0.98 -6.45
N GLU A 145 -11.33 0.58 -5.17
CA GLU A 145 -11.89 1.38 -4.06
C GLU A 145 -11.20 2.74 -3.95
N LYS A 146 -9.88 2.78 -3.94
CA LYS A 146 -9.10 4.03 -3.95
C LYS A 146 -9.32 4.86 -5.21
N GLY A 147 -9.55 4.20 -6.35
CA GLY A 147 -9.88 4.88 -7.61
C GLY A 147 -11.24 5.56 -7.54
N ILE A 148 -12.24 4.90 -6.98
CA ILE A 148 -13.59 5.44 -6.77
C ILE A 148 -13.54 6.63 -5.79
N GLU A 149 -12.88 6.47 -4.63
CA GLU A 149 -12.74 7.53 -3.62
C GLU A 149 -12.13 8.80 -4.21
N LYS A 150 -10.99 8.67 -4.90
CA LYS A 150 -10.36 9.80 -5.59
C LYS A 150 -11.22 10.40 -6.70
N GLY A 151 -11.94 9.55 -7.43
CA GLY A 151 -12.85 10.01 -8.48
C GLY A 151 -14.02 10.84 -7.92
N ILE A 152 -14.57 10.42 -6.78
CA ILE A 152 -15.63 11.18 -6.07
C ILE A 152 -15.07 12.52 -5.57
N GLU A 153 -13.92 12.52 -4.89
CA GLU A 153 -13.28 13.73 -4.36
C GLU A 153 -13.03 14.75 -5.48
N GLN A 154 -12.39 14.33 -6.56
CA GLN A 154 -12.13 15.20 -7.71
C GLN A 154 -13.41 15.66 -8.39
N GLY A 155 -14.41 14.79 -8.50
CA GLY A 155 -15.72 15.15 -9.07
C GLY A 155 -16.46 16.18 -8.23
N MET A 156 -16.41 16.06 -6.90
CA MET A 156 -16.99 17.04 -5.98
C MET A 156 -16.26 18.40 -6.08
N GLU A 157 -14.95 18.41 -6.06
CA GLU A 157 -14.15 19.63 -6.17
C GLU A 157 -14.45 20.38 -7.48
N GLN A 158 -14.41 19.67 -8.60
CA GLN A 158 -14.76 20.25 -9.91
C GLN A 158 -16.21 20.69 -9.98
N GLY A 159 -17.14 19.96 -9.35
CA GLY A 159 -18.55 20.30 -9.29
C GLY A 159 -18.79 21.61 -8.51
N ILE A 160 -18.14 21.75 -7.35
CA ILE A 160 -18.19 22.96 -6.53
C ILE A 160 -17.61 24.17 -7.31
N GLU A 161 -16.42 24.01 -7.90
CA GLU A 161 -15.78 25.08 -8.66
C GLU A 161 -16.67 25.56 -9.82
N LYS A 162 -17.21 24.62 -10.60
CA LYS A 162 -18.13 24.95 -11.70
C LYS A 162 -19.41 25.60 -11.19
N GLY A 163 -19.99 25.08 -10.10
CA GLY A 163 -21.21 25.63 -9.50
C GLY A 163 -21.03 27.06 -9.02
N VAL A 164 -19.90 27.35 -8.32
CA VAL A 164 -19.55 28.70 -7.87
C VAL A 164 -19.38 29.65 -9.07
N LYS A 165 -18.63 29.23 -10.08
CA LYS A 165 -18.40 30.04 -11.28
C LYS A 165 -19.70 30.33 -12.06
N GLN A 166 -20.57 29.36 -12.19
CA GLN A 166 -21.87 29.53 -12.82
C GLN A 166 -22.78 30.44 -12.00
N GLY A 167 -22.81 30.26 -10.67
CA GLY A 167 -23.56 31.12 -9.76
C GLY A 167 -23.13 32.57 -9.81
N GLN A 168 -21.81 32.82 -9.77
CA GLN A 168 -21.24 34.18 -9.94
C GLN A 168 -21.57 34.77 -11.30
N GLY A 169 -21.51 33.97 -12.36
CA GLY A 169 -21.89 34.44 -13.71
C GLY A 169 -23.35 34.86 -13.78
N ARG A 170 -24.28 34.11 -13.18
CA ARG A 170 -25.72 34.48 -13.13
C ARG A 170 -25.96 35.74 -12.34
N VAL A 171 -25.31 35.91 -11.18
CA VAL A 171 -25.45 37.12 -10.36
C VAL A 171 -24.92 38.34 -11.13
N ASN A 172 -23.75 38.22 -11.76
CA ASN A 172 -23.19 39.32 -12.55
C ASN A 172 -24.10 39.69 -13.73
N ALA A 173 -24.67 38.74 -14.44
CA ALA A 173 -25.59 38.97 -15.53
C ALA A 173 -26.87 39.70 -15.03
N LEU A 174 -27.39 39.29 -13.85
CA LEU A 174 -28.54 39.95 -13.23
C LEU A 174 -28.22 41.42 -12.90
N ILE A 175 -27.07 41.71 -12.30
CA ILE A 175 -26.64 43.05 -11.96
C ILE A 175 -26.57 43.96 -13.23
N VAL A 176 -25.99 43.44 -14.31
CA VAL A 176 -25.89 44.19 -15.58
C VAL A 176 -27.29 44.48 -16.13
N LYS A 177 -28.20 43.49 -16.19
CA LYS A 177 -29.56 43.68 -16.68
C LYS A 177 -30.37 44.67 -15.83
N LEU A 178 -30.24 44.60 -14.51
CA LEU A 178 -30.90 45.56 -13.62
C LEU A 178 -30.34 46.98 -13.77
N ALA A 179 -29.03 47.12 -13.95
CA ALA A 179 -28.41 48.45 -14.22
C ALA A 179 -28.87 49.05 -15.55
N GLU A 180 -28.95 48.25 -16.62
CA GLU A 180 -29.46 48.66 -17.93
C GLU A 180 -30.94 49.08 -17.87
N ALA A 181 -31.73 48.40 -17.01
CA ALA A 181 -33.14 48.74 -16.77
C ALA A 181 -33.34 49.91 -15.80
N GLY A 182 -32.28 50.51 -15.26
CA GLY A 182 -32.37 51.64 -14.31
C GLY A 182 -32.85 51.24 -12.90
N ARG A 183 -32.86 49.90 -12.58
CA ARG A 183 -33.41 49.34 -11.34
C ARG A 183 -32.33 49.13 -10.29
N MET A 184 -31.64 50.21 -9.91
CA MET A 184 -30.49 50.14 -8.99
C MET A 184 -30.87 49.71 -7.58
N GLU A 185 -32.09 50.06 -7.11
CA GLU A 185 -32.57 49.67 -5.78
C GLU A 185 -32.78 48.15 -5.69
N ASP A 186 -33.16 47.51 -6.79
CA ASP A 186 -33.37 46.07 -6.87
C ASP A 186 -32.05 45.29 -6.75
N ILE A 187 -30.91 45.86 -7.16
CA ILE A 187 -29.58 45.26 -6.97
C ILE A 187 -29.29 45.12 -5.47
N VAL A 188 -29.55 46.22 -4.71
CA VAL A 188 -29.29 46.22 -3.26
C VAL A 188 -30.22 45.25 -2.55
N ARG A 189 -31.49 45.22 -2.94
CA ARG A 189 -32.47 44.31 -2.36
C ARG A 189 -32.14 42.83 -2.68
N ALA A 190 -31.83 42.50 -3.90
CA ALA A 190 -31.45 41.16 -4.32
C ALA A 190 -30.18 40.65 -3.62
N ALA A 191 -29.27 41.50 -3.21
CA ALA A 191 -28.06 41.14 -2.48
C ALA A 191 -28.35 40.68 -1.04
N SER A 192 -29.48 41.11 -0.45
CA SER A 192 -29.88 40.77 0.93
C SER A 192 -31.08 39.83 1.03
N ASP A 193 -31.87 39.71 -0.03
CA ASP A 193 -33.08 38.91 -0.11
C ASP A 193 -32.96 37.86 -1.21
N ARG A 194 -32.74 36.61 -0.80
CA ARG A 194 -32.51 35.49 -1.75
C ARG A 194 -33.79 35.14 -2.53
N GLU A 195 -34.94 35.16 -1.88
CA GLU A 195 -36.20 34.88 -2.58
C GLU A 195 -36.50 35.93 -3.65
N TYR A 196 -36.23 37.19 -3.34
CA TYR A 196 -36.33 38.28 -4.31
C TYR A 196 -35.32 38.12 -5.47
N GLN A 197 -34.11 37.71 -5.16
CA GLN A 197 -33.10 37.43 -6.18
C GLN A 197 -33.53 36.29 -7.12
N ASP A 198 -34.10 35.19 -6.58
CA ASP A 198 -34.60 34.07 -7.37
C ASP A 198 -35.81 34.48 -8.27
N HIS A 199 -36.64 35.36 -7.75
CA HIS A 199 -37.72 35.97 -8.56
C HIS A 199 -37.15 36.76 -9.75
N LEU A 200 -36.13 37.60 -9.50
CA LEU A 200 -35.48 38.37 -10.55
C LEU A 200 -34.73 37.51 -11.57
N PHE A 201 -34.11 36.39 -11.15
CA PHE A 201 -33.54 35.42 -12.08
C PHE A 201 -34.62 34.88 -13.04
N SER A 202 -35.81 34.59 -12.52
CA SER A 202 -36.91 34.10 -13.32
C SER A 202 -37.45 35.17 -14.26
N GLU A 203 -37.57 36.43 -13.79
CA GLU A 203 -38.02 37.60 -14.56
C GLU A 203 -37.10 37.86 -15.75
N PHE A 204 -35.80 37.80 -15.57
CA PHE A 204 -34.81 38.08 -16.60
C PHE A 204 -34.30 36.87 -17.38
N GLY A 205 -34.85 35.68 -17.12
CA GLY A 205 -34.51 34.44 -17.81
C GLY A 205 -33.06 34.01 -17.63
N LEU A 206 -32.53 34.10 -16.40
CA LEU A 206 -31.14 33.78 -16.03
C LEU A 206 -31.03 32.48 -15.28
#